data_88b5d3b0fc51096ea994dad19184a629
#
_entry.id   88b5d3b0fc51096ea994dad19184a629
#
_cell.length_a   1.000
_cell.length_b   1.000
_cell.length_c   1.000
_cell.angle_alpha   90.00
_cell.angle_beta   90.00
_cell.angle_gamma   90.00
#
_symmetry.space_group_name_H-M   'P 1'
#
loop_
_entity.id
_entity.type
_entity.pdbx_description
1 polymer ?
#
loop_
_entity_poly.entity_id
_entity_poly.type
_entity_poly.pdbx_seq_one_letter_code
_entity_poly.pdbx_strand_id
1 'polypeptide(L)'
;MSEVQYNSSIGEYMTLFLNERRSLGHKALDVKFTLLTIDHYLESIKYRKSYIDKDTYLAWLETQQQYKSATRYQHISIFRRLLKYMCSLGVECYVPIQPRQHNKNFTPYIFSKEEIERIFIAADSLQIVSHHSNSIMIAVPAILRTLYSTGMRISEALAIKNKDIDFVKHIIVLHETKNGSQRIAPINDSLEMVLKQYVSYRNQIPVSNLDSPDSFFFVSSLGKNMARNTVRNYFQ
;
A
#
# COMPACT_ATOMS: atom_id res chain seq x y z
N MET A 1 -9.10 13.50 -1.25
CA MET A 1 -9.51 12.29 -0.46
C MET A 1 -10.69 12.72 0.39
N SER A 2 -11.86 12.07 0.29
CA SER A 2 -13.00 12.37 1.13
C SER A 2 -12.64 12.30 2.61
N GLU A 3 -12.96 13.33 3.37
CA GLU A 3 -12.87 13.30 4.83
C GLU A 3 -13.77 12.20 5.36
N VAL A 4 -13.22 11.40 6.28
CA VAL A 4 -14.02 10.38 6.96
C VAL A 4 -14.70 11.04 8.14
N GLN A 5 -15.99 10.88 8.22
CA GLN A 5 -16.78 11.28 9.36
C GLN A 5 -16.95 10.08 10.29
N TYR A 6 -16.65 10.26 11.57
CA TYR A 6 -16.91 9.31 12.64
C TYR A 6 -18.18 9.78 13.38
N ASN A 7 -19.12 8.87 13.63
CA ASN A 7 -20.46 9.20 14.11
C ASN A 7 -20.69 8.80 15.57
N SER A 8 -19.81 7.98 16.15
CA SER A 8 -19.92 7.57 17.55
C SER A 8 -19.65 8.71 18.52
N SER A 9 -20.06 8.53 19.79
CA SER A 9 -19.86 9.49 20.88
C SER A 9 -18.41 9.94 21.12
N ILE A 10 -17.43 9.18 20.61
CA ILE A 10 -16.00 9.52 20.65
C ILE A 10 -15.43 9.89 19.28
N GLY A 11 -16.29 10.10 18.27
CA GLY A 11 -15.91 10.40 16.89
C GLY A 11 -15.05 11.65 16.74
N GLU A 12 -15.30 12.68 17.56
CA GLU A 12 -14.48 13.89 17.58
C GLU A 12 -13.02 13.57 17.99
N TYR A 13 -12.81 12.78 19.02
CA TYR A 13 -11.45 12.34 19.43
C TYR A 13 -10.77 11.49 18.35
N MET A 14 -11.51 10.67 17.61
CA MET A 14 -10.95 9.90 16.49
C MET A 14 -10.47 10.83 15.37
N THR A 15 -11.24 11.88 15.07
CA THR A 15 -10.88 12.90 14.08
C THR A 15 -9.61 13.64 14.50
N LEU A 16 -9.57 14.14 15.73
CA LEU A 16 -8.41 14.84 16.30
C LEU A 16 -7.16 13.96 16.28
N PHE A 17 -7.27 12.71 16.74
CA PHE A 17 -6.18 11.74 16.74
C PHE A 17 -5.66 11.45 15.32
N LEU A 18 -6.55 11.28 14.34
CA LEU A 18 -6.16 11.04 12.95
C LEU A 18 -5.43 12.25 12.37
N ASN A 19 -5.89 13.47 12.68
CA ASN A 19 -5.27 14.71 12.20
C ASN A 19 -3.89 14.94 12.83
N GLU A 20 -3.73 14.67 14.13
CA GLU A 20 -2.41 14.68 14.77
C GLU A 20 -1.44 13.74 14.06
N ARG A 21 -1.86 12.50 13.74
CA ARG A 21 -1.03 11.53 13.01
C ARG A 21 -0.62 12.03 11.62
N ARG A 22 -1.52 12.71 10.93
CA ARG A 22 -1.24 13.29 9.61
C ARG A 22 -0.27 14.47 9.69
N SER A 23 -0.42 15.35 10.70
CA SER A 23 0.49 16.48 10.91
C SER A 23 1.93 16.03 11.22
N LEU A 24 2.09 14.84 11.81
CA LEU A 24 3.38 14.19 12.02
C LEU A 24 3.94 13.46 10.77
N GLY A 25 3.34 13.67 9.59
CA GLY A 25 3.82 13.10 8.31
C GLY A 25 3.44 11.64 8.07
N HIS A 26 2.60 11.02 8.92
CA HIS A 26 2.16 9.64 8.69
C HIS A 26 1.03 9.58 7.67
N LYS A 27 1.10 8.65 6.69
CA LYS A 27 -0.01 8.40 5.73
C LYS A 27 -1.30 7.91 6.43
N ALA A 28 -1.19 7.35 7.63
CA ALA A 28 -2.25 6.99 8.59
C ALA A 28 -3.48 6.25 8.01
N LEU A 29 -3.34 5.54 6.88
CA LEU A 29 -4.45 4.83 6.23
C LEU A 29 -4.96 3.65 7.08
N ASP A 30 -4.05 2.89 7.66
CA ASP A 30 -4.36 1.78 8.56
C ASP A 30 -5.03 2.27 9.85
N VAL A 31 -4.60 3.43 10.38
CA VAL A 31 -5.24 4.10 11.51
C VAL A 31 -6.67 4.47 11.14
N LYS A 32 -6.88 5.15 9.99
CA LYS A 32 -8.20 5.55 9.49
C LYS A 32 -9.17 4.37 9.43
N PHE A 33 -8.76 3.25 8.81
CA PHE A 33 -9.63 2.08 8.66
C PHE A 33 -9.92 1.40 10.00
N THR A 34 -8.94 1.31 10.90
CA THR A 34 -9.20 0.75 12.23
C THR A 34 -10.14 1.64 13.05
N LEU A 35 -9.99 2.96 12.99
CA LEU A 35 -10.91 3.87 13.66
C LEU A 35 -12.34 3.72 13.13
N LEU A 36 -12.54 3.53 11.83
CA LEU A 36 -13.86 3.24 11.25
C LEU A 36 -14.47 1.95 11.81
N THR A 37 -13.67 0.89 11.99
CA THR A 37 -14.20 -0.37 12.58
C THR A 37 -14.62 -0.18 14.03
N ILE A 38 -13.90 0.65 14.80
CA ILE A 38 -14.25 0.99 16.18
C ILE A 38 -15.52 1.86 16.20
N ASP A 39 -15.59 2.88 15.35
CA ASP A 39 -16.74 3.77 15.24
C ASP A 39 -18.03 3.00 14.92
N HIS A 40 -18.00 2.16 13.88
CA HIS A 40 -19.13 1.31 13.51
C HIS A 40 -19.54 0.36 14.63
N TYR A 41 -18.58 -0.21 15.40
CA TYR A 41 -18.91 -1.03 16.54
C TYR A 41 -19.66 -0.24 17.61
N LEU A 42 -19.14 0.93 18.01
CA LEU A 42 -19.76 1.78 19.02
C LEU A 42 -21.15 2.26 18.61
N GLU A 43 -21.35 2.59 17.34
CA GLU A 43 -22.67 2.93 16.78
C GLU A 43 -23.62 1.71 16.84
N SER A 44 -23.15 0.52 16.50
CA SER A 44 -23.97 -0.69 16.50
C SER A 44 -24.54 -1.02 17.87
N ILE A 45 -23.79 -0.75 18.94
CA ILE A 45 -24.24 -0.93 20.33
C ILE A 45 -24.89 0.32 20.92
N LYS A 46 -25.08 1.38 20.11
CA LYS A 46 -25.65 2.69 20.53
C LYS A 46 -24.90 3.28 21.73
N TYR A 47 -23.57 3.19 21.73
CA TYR A 47 -22.74 3.69 22.83
C TYR A 47 -22.82 5.23 22.91
N ARG A 48 -23.07 5.80 24.11
CA ARG A 48 -23.31 7.25 24.28
C ARG A 48 -22.34 7.92 25.26
N LYS A 49 -21.44 7.16 25.92
CA LYS A 49 -20.44 7.77 26.82
C LYS A 49 -19.32 8.41 26.00
N SER A 50 -18.77 9.51 26.52
CA SER A 50 -17.62 10.20 25.91
C SER A 50 -16.25 9.58 26.23
N TYR A 51 -16.22 8.47 26.93
CA TYR A 51 -15.03 7.69 27.31
C TYR A 51 -15.26 6.22 27.03
N ILE A 52 -14.23 5.40 27.07
CA ILE A 52 -14.32 3.94 26.89
C ILE A 52 -14.00 3.27 28.24
N ASP A 53 -14.98 2.54 28.77
CA ASP A 53 -14.80 1.71 29.94
C ASP A 53 -14.22 0.32 29.58
N LYS A 54 -13.84 -0.44 30.61
CA LYS A 54 -13.23 -1.76 30.46
C LYS A 54 -14.14 -2.76 29.77
N ASP A 55 -15.43 -2.76 30.12
CA ASP A 55 -16.38 -3.74 29.61
C ASP A 55 -16.66 -3.50 28.12
N THR A 56 -16.85 -2.26 27.72
CA THR A 56 -16.99 -1.89 26.30
C THR A 56 -15.75 -2.27 25.49
N TYR A 57 -14.54 -2.01 26.04
CA TYR A 57 -13.31 -2.42 25.39
C TYR A 57 -13.20 -3.94 25.23
N LEU A 58 -13.52 -4.71 26.27
CA LEU A 58 -13.45 -6.17 26.23
C LEU A 58 -14.48 -6.76 25.26
N ALA A 59 -15.70 -6.23 25.22
CA ALA A 59 -16.71 -6.64 24.26
C ALA A 59 -16.28 -6.32 22.81
N TRP A 60 -15.67 -5.17 22.57
CA TRP A 60 -15.07 -4.89 21.27
C TRP A 60 -13.93 -5.88 20.93
N LEU A 61 -13.08 -6.23 21.89
CA LEU A 61 -11.95 -7.13 21.69
C LEU A 61 -12.41 -8.52 21.22
N GLU A 62 -13.55 -9.00 21.68
CA GLU A 62 -14.16 -10.26 21.26
C GLU A 62 -14.49 -10.23 19.76
N THR A 63 -14.98 -9.12 19.25
CA THR A 63 -15.27 -8.96 17.81
C THR A 63 -14.02 -9.10 16.93
N GLN A 64 -12.83 -8.91 17.50
CA GLN A 64 -11.56 -8.98 16.78
C GLN A 64 -11.05 -10.41 16.55
N GLN A 65 -11.69 -11.42 17.13
CA GLN A 65 -11.27 -12.83 17.00
C GLN A 65 -11.37 -13.34 15.55
N GLN A 66 -12.26 -12.76 14.73
CA GLN A 66 -12.40 -13.08 13.31
C GLN A 66 -11.16 -12.70 12.46
N TYR A 67 -10.29 -11.82 12.95
CA TYR A 67 -9.12 -11.36 12.22
C TYR A 67 -7.88 -12.21 12.52
N LYS A 68 -6.97 -12.30 11.53
CA LYS A 68 -5.64 -12.90 11.73
C LYS A 68 -4.89 -12.20 12.85
N SER A 69 -4.05 -12.91 13.59
CA SER A 69 -3.32 -12.41 14.77
C SER A 69 -2.58 -11.09 14.55
N ALA A 70 -1.96 -10.91 13.38
CA ALA A 70 -1.26 -9.66 13.04
C ALA A 70 -2.20 -8.47 12.87
N THR A 71 -3.35 -8.66 12.21
CA THR A 71 -4.38 -7.62 12.03
C THR A 71 -5.00 -7.26 13.37
N ARG A 72 -5.36 -8.28 14.17
CA ARG A 72 -5.88 -8.09 15.53
C ARG A 72 -4.91 -7.31 16.41
N TYR A 73 -3.62 -7.66 16.39
CA TYR A 73 -2.60 -6.92 17.13
C TYR A 73 -2.54 -5.43 16.69
N GLN A 74 -2.63 -5.18 15.39
CA GLN A 74 -2.63 -3.82 14.84
C GLN A 74 -3.86 -3.03 15.31
N HIS A 75 -5.08 -3.62 15.23
CA HIS A 75 -6.31 -2.99 15.69
C HIS A 75 -6.24 -2.63 17.19
N ILE A 76 -5.82 -3.58 18.03
CA ILE A 76 -5.62 -3.37 19.47
C ILE A 76 -4.61 -2.25 19.73
N SER A 77 -3.50 -2.24 19.00
CA SER A 77 -2.46 -1.22 19.15
C SER A 77 -2.96 0.18 18.76
N ILE A 78 -3.79 0.28 17.73
CA ILE A 78 -4.36 1.56 17.30
C ILE A 78 -5.40 2.03 18.32
N PHE A 79 -6.31 1.16 18.76
CA PHE A 79 -7.32 1.54 19.75
C PHE A 79 -6.67 1.98 21.07
N ARG A 80 -5.68 1.23 21.56
CA ARG A 80 -4.91 1.62 22.74
C ARG A 80 -4.24 2.99 22.60
N ARG A 81 -3.72 3.32 21.41
CA ARG A 81 -3.13 4.66 21.16
C ARG A 81 -4.19 5.75 21.17
N LEU A 82 -5.37 5.51 20.60
CA LEU A 82 -6.50 6.44 20.70
C LEU A 82 -6.89 6.66 22.17
N LEU A 83 -7.04 5.60 22.96
CA LEU A 83 -7.42 5.73 24.38
C LEU A 83 -6.37 6.51 25.18
N LYS A 84 -5.09 6.28 24.93
CA LYS A 84 -4.01 7.10 25.53
C LYS A 84 -4.09 8.56 25.12
N TYR A 85 -4.40 8.83 23.85
CA TYR A 85 -4.58 10.18 23.35
C TYR A 85 -5.78 10.86 24.04
N MET A 86 -6.91 10.17 24.19
CA MET A 86 -8.06 10.69 24.93
C MET A 86 -7.70 10.97 26.39
N CYS A 87 -6.94 10.10 27.06
CA CYS A 87 -6.45 10.33 28.43
C CYS A 87 -5.55 11.57 28.48
N SER A 88 -4.71 11.84 27.48
CA SER A 88 -3.88 13.06 27.45
C SER A 88 -4.69 14.34 27.31
N LEU A 89 -5.91 14.25 26.83
CA LEU A 89 -6.91 15.35 26.76
C LEU A 89 -7.79 15.44 28.02
N GLY A 90 -7.49 14.67 29.08
CA GLY A 90 -8.23 14.69 30.34
C GLY A 90 -9.44 13.75 30.40
N VAL A 91 -9.65 12.87 29.41
CA VAL A 91 -10.75 11.90 29.42
C VAL A 91 -10.31 10.62 30.13
N GLU A 92 -11.00 10.22 31.17
CA GLU A 92 -10.70 8.98 31.90
C GLU A 92 -11.19 7.75 31.11
N CYS A 93 -10.27 7.12 30.37
CA CYS A 93 -10.52 5.90 29.63
C CYS A 93 -9.79 4.70 30.20
N TYR A 94 -10.35 3.52 30.01
CA TYR A 94 -9.63 2.26 30.24
C TYR A 94 -8.54 2.09 29.18
N VAL A 95 -7.27 2.05 29.60
CA VAL A 95 -6.13 1.82 28.71
C VAL A 95 -5.62 0.39 28.89
N PRO A 96 -5.82 -0.51 27.91
CA PRO A 96 -5.40 -1.91 28.03
C PRO A 96 -3.87 -2.04 28.01
N ILE A 97 -3.35 -3.16 28.55
CA ILE A 97 -1.96 -3.55 28.38
C ILE A 97 -1.72 -3.90 26.90
N GLN A 98 -0.57 -3.50 26.37
CA GLN A 98 -0.18 -3.86 24.99
C GLN A 98 -0.02 -5.38 24.89
N PRO A 99 -0.72 -6.05 23.97
CA PRO A 99 -0.52 -7.48 23.77
C PRO A 99 0.90 -7.76 23.25
N ARG A 100 1.44 -8.92 23.58
CA ARG A 100 2.71 -9.36 22.99
C ARG A 100 2.52 -9.57 21.49
N GLN A 101 3.45 -9.04 20.71
CA GLN A 101 3.49 -9.31 19.28
C GLN A 101 3.87 -10.78 19.08
N HIS A 102 3.02 -11.54 18.39
CA HIS A 102 3.42 -12.89 17.97
C HIS A 102 4.59 -12.79 17.00
N ASN A 103 5.67 -13.51 17.28
CA ASN A 103 6.78 -13.66 16.34
C ASN A 103 6.22 -14.26 15.06
N LYS A 104 6.41 -13.56 13.96
CA LYS A 104 6.08 -14.07 12.64
C LYS A 104 7.17 -15.09 12.27
N ASN A 105 6.91 -16.37 12.44
CA ASN A 105 7.73 -17.44 11.88
C ASN A 105 7.50 -17.54 10.36
N PHE A 106 7.54 -16.40 9.67
CA PHE A 106 7.43 -16.37 8.22
C PHE A 106 8.85 -16.39 7.65
N THR A 107 9.24 -17.50 7.05
CA THR A 107 10.44 -17.60 6.23
C THR A 107 10.04 -17.29 4.79
N PRO A 108 10.57 -16.22 4.19
CA PRO A 108 10.32 -15.93 2.79
C PRO A 108 10.82 -17.09 1.91
N TYR A 109 10.04 -17.46 0.90
CA TYR A 109 10.54 -18.34 -0.14
C TYR A 109 11.50 -17.55 -1.03
N ILE A 110 12.69 -18.13 -1.26
CA ILE A 110 13.72 -17.56 -2.13
C ILE A 110 13.70 -18.36 -3.43
N PHE A 111 13.31 -17.72 -4.52
CA PHE A 111 13.26 -18.36 -5.83
C PHE A 111 14.68 -18.68 -6.34
N SER A 112 14.86 -19.86 -6.94
CA SER A 112 16.06 -20.19 -7.68
C SER A 112 16.15 -19.40 -9.00
N LYS A 113 17.30 -19.42 -9.65
CA LYS A 113 17.47 -18.76 -10.96
C LYS A 113 16.54 -19.36 -12.01
N GLU A 114 16.42 -20.67 -12.03
CA GLU A 114 15.55 -21.43 -12.93
C GLU A 114 14.06 -21.12 -12.70
N GLU A 115 13.68 -20.89 -11.46
CA GLU A 115 12.31 -20.46 -11.12
C GLU A 115 12.03 -19.03 -11.58
N ILE A 116 13.00 -18.12 -11.41
CA ILE A 116 12.89 -16.75 -11.93
C ILE A 116 12.78 -16.73 -13.45
N GLU A 117 13.57 -17.53 -14.15
CA GLU A 117 13.49 -17.67 -15.61
C GLU A 117 12.12 -18.19 -16.06
N ARG A 118 11.57 -19.20 -15.39
CA ARG A 118 10.20 -19.69 -15.64
C ARG A 118 9.14 -18.61 -15.43
N ILE A 119 9.30 -17.80 -14.37
CA ILE A 119 8.39 -16.66 -14.11
C ILE A 119 8.47 -15.65 -15.26
N PHE A 120 9.66 -15.34 -15.76
CA PHE A 120 9.81 -14.41 -16.88
C PHE A 120 9.21 -14.98 -18.18
N ILE A 121 9.46 -16.25 -18.49
CA ILE A 121 8.87 -16.92 -19.65
C ILE A 121 7.33 -16.91 -19.57
N ALA A 122 6.77 -17.22 -18.40
CA ALA A 122 5.32 -17.17 -18.18
C ALA A 122 4.77 -15.75 -18.34
N ALA A 123 5.49 -14.73 -17.84
CA ALA A 123 5.09 -13.34 -18.01
C ALA A 123 5.13 -12.87 -19.48
N ASP A 124 6.12 -13.33 -20.25
CA ASP A 124 6.26 -13.01 -21.68
C ASP A 124 5.20 -13.74 -22.53
N SER A 125 4.69 -14.86 -22.06
CA SER A 125 3.66 -15.68 -22.76
C SER A 125 2.23 -15.33 -22.37
N LEU A 126 1.99 -14.26 -21.59
CA LEU A 126 0.65 -13.80 -21.25
C LEU A 126 -0.17 -13.51 -22.52
N GLN A 127 -1.35 -14.11 -22.61
CA GLN A 127 -2.25 -13.92 -23.75
C GLN A 127 -3.37 -12.93 -23.43
N ILE A 128 -3.87 -12.27 -24.47
CA ILE A 128 -4.99 -11.33 -24.37
C ILE A 128 -6.27 -12.10 -24.11
N VAL A 129 -6.79 -12.03 -22.90
CA VAL A 129 -8.08 -12.66 -22.55
C VAL A 129 -9.25 -11.66 -22.69
N SER A 130 -8.96 -10.34 -22.68
CA SER A 130 -9.97 -9.29 -22.86
C SER A 130 -9.33 -7.98 -23.34
N HIS A 131 -10.13 -7.08 -23.94
CA HIS A 131 -9.68 -5.77 -24.40
C HIS A 131 -9.06 -4.90 -23.29
N HIS A 132 -9.40 -5.15 -22.03
CA HIS A 132 -8.83 -4.42 -20.89
C HIS A 132 -7.47 -4.94 -20.43
N SER A 133 -7.02 -6.09 -20.92
CA SER A 133 -5.75 -6.72 -20.49
C SER A 133 -4.54 -6.31 -21.34
N ASN A 134 -4.73 -5.69 -22.50
CA ASN A 134 -3.65 -5.42 -23.45
C ASN A 134 -2.45 -4.67 -22.86
N SER A 135 -2.71 -3.59 -22.12
CA SER A 135 -1.63 -2.77 -21.55
C SER A 135 -0.95 -3.43 -20.35
N ILE A 136 -1.68 -4.25 -19.63
CA ILE A 136 -1.16 -4.96 -18.46
C ILE A 136 -0.18 -6.02 -18.91
N MET A 137 -0.47 -6.73 -19.98
CA MET A 137 0.41 -7.75 -20.55
C MET A 137 1.75 -7.17 -21.02
N ILE A 138 1.74 -5.98 -21.60
CA ILE A 138 2.96 -5.28 -22.00
C ILE A 138 3.76 -4.81 -20.77
N ALA A 139 3.07 -4.34 -19.73
CA ALA A 139 3.71 -3.75 -18.54
C ALA A 139 4.22 -4.79 -17.54
N VAL A 140 3.50 -5.91 -17.34
CA VAL A 140 3.85 -6.91 -16.33
C VAL A 140 5.26 -7.50 -16.54
N PRO A 141 5.68 -7.94 -17.73
CA PRO A 141 7.03 -8.42 -17.96
C PRO A 141 8.12 -7.41 -17.60
N ALA A 142 7.90 -6.14 -17.98
CA ALA A 142 8.82 -5.06 -17.69
C ALA A 142 8.85 -4.71 -16.19
N ILE A 143 7.70 -4.68 -15.52
CA ILE A 143 7.60 -4.46 -14.07
C ILE A 143 8.34 -5.56 -13.30
N LEU A 144 8.12 -6.84 -13.62
CA LEU A 144 8.74 -7.96 -12.91
C LEU A 144 10.27 -7.91 -13.03
N ARG A 145 10.80 -7.65 -14.24
CA ARG A 145 12.24 -7.50 -14.45
C ARG A 145 12.81 -6.28 -13.74
N THR A 146 12.06 -5.19 -13.68
CA THR A 146 12.44 -4.00 -12.91
C THR A 146 12.54 -4.31 -11.42
N LEU A 147 11.55 -5.01 -10.86
CA LEU A 147 11.55 -5.42 -9.45
C LEU A 147 12.72 -6.36 -9.14
N TYR A 148 12.97 -7.34 -10.01
CA TYR A 148 14.06 -8.32 -9.84
C TYR A 148 15.43 -7.66 -9.92
N SER A 149 15.66 -6.84 -10.95
CA SER A 149 16.96 -6.22 -11.20
C SER A 149 17.35 -5.17 -10.16
N THR A 150 16.37 -4.41 -9.64
CA THR A 150 16.61 -3.24 -8.79
C THR A 150 16.29 -3.46 -7.32
N GLY A 151 15.57 -4.52 -6.97
CA GLY A 151 15.08 -4.78 -5.62
C GLY A 151 14.13 -3.71 -5.08
N MET A 152 13.53 -2.89 -5.94
CA MET A 152 12.56 -1.88 -5.50
C MET A 152 11.21 -2.50 -5.11
N ARG A 153 10.44 -1.79 -4.28
CA ARG A 153 9.08 -2.23 -3.94
C ARG A 153 8.14 -2.00 -5.11
N ILE A 154 7.12 -2.86 -5.26
CA ILE A 154 6.09 -2.68 -6.30
C ILE A 154 5.45 -1.28 -6.28
N SER A 155 5.23 -0.69 -5.11
CA SER A 155 4.70 0.67 -4.99
C SER A 155 5.67 1.74 -5.49
N GLU A 156 6.98 1.52 -5.35
CA GLU A 156 8.02 2.40 -5.87
C GLU A 156 8.09 2.28 -7.40
N ALA A 157 8.08 1.06 -7.93
CA ALA A 157 8.07 0.83 -9.38
C ALA A 157 6.86 1.48 -10.07
N LEU A 158 5.66 1.32 -9.50
CA LEU A 158 4.44 1.89 -10.08
C LEU A 158 4.32 3.42 -9.92
N ALA A 159 5.14 4.03 -9.07
CA ALA A 159 5.18 5.48 -8.90
C ALA A 159 6.21 6.18 -9.81
N ILE A 160 7.05 5.42 -10.53
CA ILE A 160 8.07 5.96 -11.44
C ILE A 160 7.40 6.79 -12.55
N LYS A 161 7.93 7.98 -12.79
CA LYS A 161 7.58 8.84 -13.92
C LYS A 161 8.65 8.76 -15.01
N ASN A 162 8.34 9.21 -16.23
CA ASN A 162 9.32 9.21 -17.32
C ASN A 162 10.60 9.99 -16.97
N LYS A 163 10.47 11.13 -16.30
CA LYS A 163 11.61 11.97 -15.87
C LYS A 163 12.52 11.33 -14.82
N ASP A 164 12.05 10.27 -14.16
CA ASP A 164 12.79 9.58 -13.10
C ASP A 164 13.77 8.53 -13.68
N ILE A 165 13.68 8.24 -14.98
CA ILE A 165 14.53 7.27 -15.67
C ILE A 165 15.52 8.02 -16.55
N ASP A 166 16.80 7.85 -16.26
CA ASP A 166 17.90 8.37 -17.06
C ASP A 166 18.66 7.22 -17.70
N PHE A 167 18.37 6.95 -18.97
CA PHE A 167 19.03 5.88 -19.74
C PHE A 167 20.49 6.22 -20.10
N VAL A 168 20.90 7.49 -20.06
CA VAL A 168 22.28 7.89 -20.33
C VAL A 168 23.16 7.61 -19.10
N LYS A 169 22.64 7.87 -17.92
CA LYS A 169 23.30 7.59 -16.65
C LYS A 169 23.04 6.17 -16.11
N HIS A 170 22.17 5.40 -16.78
CA HIS A 170 21.73 4.06 -16.36
C HIS A 170 21.18 4.03 -14.94
N ILE A 171 20.27 4.97 -14.60
CA ILE A 171 19.69 5.07 -13.25
C ILE A 171 18.19 5.33 -13.27
N ILE A 172 17.53 4.90 -12.19
CA ILE A 172 16.15 5.28 -11.83
C ILE A 172 16.21 6.03 -10.51
N VAL A 173 15.63 7.24 -10.46
CA VAL A 173 15.50 8.03 -9.24
C VAL A 173 14.18 7.72 -8.55
N LEU A 174 14.23 7.29 -7.29
CA LEU A 174 13.05 6.94 -6.49
C LEU A 174 12.82 8.06 -5.47
N HIS A 175 11.75 8.85 -5.65
CA HIS A 175 11.43 10.00 -4.80
C HIS A 175 10.65 9.65 -3.55
N GLU A 176 9.75 8.66 -3.62
CA GLU A 176 8.88 8.27 -2.51
C GLU A 176 9.19 6.86 -1.99
N THR A 177 10.17 6.73 -1.11
CA THR A 177 10.38 5.46 -0.40
C THR A 177 9.53 5.40 0.88
N LYS A 178 9.42 4.22 1.48
CA LYS A 178 8.65 4.00 2.71
C LYS A 178 9.07 4.92 3.88
N ASN A 179 10.32 5.36 3.87
CA ASN A 179 10.92 6.20 4.93
C ASN A 179 11.04 7.67 4.52
N GLY A 180 10.47 8.08 3.38
CA GLY A 180 10.57 9.46 2.88
C GLY A 180 11.93 9.84 2.27
N SER A 181 12.92 8.95 2.28
CA SER A 181 14.24 9.20 1.68
C SER A 181 14.23 8.89 0.18
N GLN A 182 14.95 9.68 -0.60
CA GLN A 182 15.20 9.39 -2.02
C GLN A 182 16.33 8.36 -2.15
N ARG A 183 16.27 7.54 -3.18
CA ARG A 183 17.37 6.64 -3.54
C ARG A 183 17.47 6.43 -5.05
N ILE A 184 18.64 6.04 -5.49
CA ILE A 184 18.92 5.70 -6.89
C ILE A 184 18.95 4.18 -7.03
N ALA A 185 18.37 3.65 -8.10
CA ALA A 185 18.48 2.26 -8.51
C ALA A 185 19.23 2.18 -9.85
N PRO A 186 20.27 1.36 -9.98
CA PRO A 186 20.99 1.21 -11.26
C PRO A 186 20.16 0.41 -12.27
N ILE A 187 20.34 0.72 -13.55
CA ILE A 187 19.79 -0.02 -14.69
C ILE A 187 20.95 -0.75 -15.35
N ASN A 188 20.88 -2.09 -15.41
CA ASN A 188 21.84 -2.87 -16.21
C ASN A 188 21.35 -2.97 -17.67
N ASP A 189 22.22 -3.39 -18.57
CA ASP A 189 21.94 -3.45 -20.01
C ASP A 189 20.70 -4.28 -20.34
N SER A 190 20.52 -5.42 -19.66
CA SER A 190 19.35 -6.30 -19.89
C SER A 190 18.05 -5.64 -19.47
N LEU A 191 18.04 -4.92 -18.35
CA LEU A 191 16.87 -4.16 -17.92
C LEU A 191 16.59 -2.99 -18.86
N GLU A 192 17.63 -2.29 -19.31
CA GLU A 192 17.50 -1.18 -20.24
C GLU A 192 16.82 -1.61 -21.54
N MET A 193 17.24 -2.73 -22.12
CA MET A 193 16.60 -3.28 -23.31
C MET A 193 15.11 -3.54 -23.10
N VAL A 194 14.75 -4.14 -21.97
CA VAL A 194 13.34 -4.41 -21.62
C VAL A 194 12.54 -3.13 -21.43
N LEU A 195 13.11 -2.13 -20.75
CA LEU A 195 12.42 -0.85 -20.54
C LEU A 195 12.22 -0.09 -21.85
N LYS A 196 13.21 -0.07 -22.73
CA LYS A 196 13.10 0.53 -24.08
C LYS A 196 12.06 -0.18 -24.93
N GLN A 197 12.04 -1.51 -24.91
CA GLN A 197 11.02 -2.30 -25.59
C GLN A 197 9.62 -2.01 -25.04
N TYR A 198 9.45 -1.94 -23.71
CA TYR A 198 8.20 -1.55 -23.09
C TYR A 198 7.73 -0.17 -23.56
N VAL A 199 8.64 0.83 -23.59
CA VAL A 199 8.30 2.18 -24.06
C VAL A 199 7.83 2.15 -25.52
N SER A 200 8.46 1.36 -26.40
CA SER A 200 8.06 1.27 -27.79
C SER A 200 6.64 0.70 -27.97
N TYR A 201 6.24 -0.29 -27.17
CA TYR A 201 4.87 -0.81 -27.17
C TYR A 201 3.88 0.14 -26.47
N ARG A 202 4.27 0.70 -25.33
CA ARG A 202 3.44 1.66 -24.59
C ARG A 202 3.02 2.85 -25.45
N ASN A 203 3.95 3.39 -26.22
CA ASN A 203 3.69 4.57 -27.04
C ASN A 203 2.77 4.29 -28.25
N GLN A 204 2.43 3.04 -28.52
CA GLN A 204 1.40 2.64 -29.49
C GLN A 204 -0.02 2.67 -28.91
N ILE A 205 -0.17 2.82 -27.59
CA ILE A 205 -1.48 2.96 -26.95
C ILE A 205 -2.09 4.31 -27.40
N PRO A 206 -3.36 4.37 -27.85
CA PRO A 206 -4.00 5.59 -28.34
C PRO A 206 -4.37 6.56 -27.20
N VAL A 207 -3.38 6.98 -26.42
CA VAL A 207 -3.50 7.92 -25.33
C VAL A 207 -2.42 9.00 -25.50
N SER A 208 -2.83 10.27 -25.43
CA SER A 208 -1.92 11.40 -25.54
C SER A 208 -1.03 11.57 -24.31
N ASN A 209 0.14 12.17 -24.52
CA ASN A 209 1.08 12.58 -23.45
C ASN A 209 1.68 11.44 -22.61
N LEU A 210 1.74 10.21 -23.13
CA LEU A 210 2.39 9.09 -22.42
C LEU A 210 3.90 9.30 -22.26
N ASP A 211 4.52 10.04 -23.14
CA ASP A 211 5.94 10.42 -23.20
C ASP A 211 6.27 11.66 -22.37
N SER A 212 5.25 12.37 -21.85
CA SER A 212 5.49 13.55 -21.00
C SER A 212 6.35 13.20 -19.78
N PRO A 213 7.29 14.06 -19.38
CA PRO A 213 8.17 13.82 -18.22
C PRO A 213 7.44 13.50 -16.93
N ASP A 214 6.26 14.08 -16.71
CA ASP A 214 5.46 13.89 -15.49
C ASP A 214 4.46 12.72 -15.57
N SER A 215 4.31 12.09 -16.73
CA SER A 215 3.47 10.90 -16.88
C SER A 215 4.11 9.69 -16.21
N PHE A 216 3.27 8.79 -15.70
CA PHE A 216 3.76 7.53 -15.13
C PHE A 216 4.45 6.70 -16.18
N PHE A 217 5.55 6.06 -15.79
CA PHE A 217 6.30 5.20 -16.71
C PHE A 217 5.51 3.92 -17.01
N PHE A 218 5.03 3.21 -15.98
CA PHE A 218 4.17 2.04 -16.13
C PHE A 218 2.70 2.46 -16.09
N VAL A 219 2.00 2.28 -17.21
CA VAL A 219 0.63 2.75 -17.37
C VAL A 219 -0.35 1.64 -17.72
N SER A 220 -1.62 1.86 -17.36
CA SER A 220 -2.75 1.08 -17.83
C SER A 220 -3.11 1.44 -19.28
N SER A 221 -4.06 0.70 -19.89
CA SER A 221 -4.60 1.00 -21.23
C SER A 221 -5.21 2.40 -21.38
N LEU A 222 -5.52 3.05 -20.27
CA LEU A 222 -6.06 4.41 -20.21
C LEU A 222 -4.96 5.46 -19.92
N GLY A 223 -3.68 5.09 -19.98
CA GLY A 223 -2.57 5.99 -19.64
C GLY A 223 -2.47 6.39 -18.17
N LYS A 224 -3.23 5.75 -17.28
CA LYS A 224 -3.23 6.06 -15.85
C LYS A 224 -2.26 5.16 -15.09
N ASN A 225 -1.86 5.61 -13.89
CA ASN A 225 -1.08 4.79 -12.98
C ASN A 225 -1.73 3.41 -12.76
N MET A 226 -0.92 2.37 -12.77
CA MET A 226 -1.38 1.01 -12.50
C MET A 226 -1.59 0.78 -11.01
N ALA A 227 -2.73 0.19 -10.66
CA ALA A 227 -2.98 -0.21 -9.28
C ALA A 227 -2.14 -1.45 -8.91
N ARG A 228 -1.59 -1.46 -7.70
CA ARG A 228 -0.84 -2.62 -7.18
C ARG A 228 -1.62 -3.94 -7.26
N ASN A 229 -2.92 -3.89 -6.94
CA ASN A 229 -3.77 -5.08 -6.99
C ASN A 229 -3.92 -5.62 -8.41
N THR A 230 -3.91 -4.76 -9.43
CA THR A 230 -3.96 -5.18 -10.82
C THR A 230 -2.75 -6.03 -11.17
N VAL A 231 -1.53 -5.55 -10.87
CA VAL A 231 -0.30 -6.32 -11.11
C VAL A 231 -0.30 -7.62 -10.31
N ARG A 232 -0.71 -7.58 -9.04
CA ARG A 232 -0.78 -8.76 -8.18
C ARG A 232 -1.70 -9.87 -8.72
N ASN A 233 -2.86 -9.50 -9.28
CA ASN A 233 -3.82 -10.46 -9.81
C ASN A 233 -3.29 -11.23 -11.02
N TYR A 234 -2.32 -10.68 -11.76
CA TYR A 234 -1.64 -11.37 -12.85
C TYR A 234 -0.46 -12.24 -12.41
N PHE A 235 -0.07 -12.12 -11.16
CA PHE A 235 1.02 -12.90 -10.57
C PHE A 235 0.51 -14.07 -9.71
N GLN A 236 -0.80 -14.24 -9.57
CA GLN A 236 -1.45 -15.36 -8.89
C GLN A 236 -1.87 -16.46 -9.87
#